data_83e51f22c75918b24c36e5a87100812f
#
_entry.id   83e51f22c75918b24c36e5a87100812f
#
_cell.length_a   1.000
_cell.length_b   1.000
_cell.length_c   1.000
_cell.angle_alpha   90.00
_cell.angle_beta   90.00
_cell.angle_gamma   90.00
#
_symmetry.space_group_name_H-M   'P 1'
#
loop_
_entity.id
_entity.type
_entity.pdbx_description
1 polymer ?
#
loop_
_entity_poly.entity_id
_entity_poly.type
_entity_poly.pdbx_seq_one_letter_code
_entity_poly.pdbx_strand_id
1 'polypeptide(L)'
;MSRTTTDPIDPRPVSATGSRPYRVTVATRTDLSPHFVRLVLRGEDLDIFGTGGLDQRIKLVFPNPDGSWLDLGLDDPRALAAGDWYQRWLDAAPESRNPFRTYTVRRIDPRRRELTVDLAVHGAAGPGSRFAQGARPGDELIVVGPDGRSPDSRLGIDFHPGPARHLLLAGDETAAPAVCSILESLADDGPGRWQVHAYLEVPDAEDFLPIGTTDGIQLTWLARTEVLGGALIAAVRRFCREHPEVVSAGSPRSASAPLEDVDVDRELLWEAPERVPGGEFYAWIAGEAAVVRTLRRLLVGELGVDRARVAFMGYWRAGRAEGLT
;
A
#
# COMPACT_ATOMS: atom_id res chain seq x y z
N MET A 1 21.88 11.05 -40.93
CA MET A 1 20.97 12.11 -40.44
C MET A 1 19.92 11.48 -39.54
N SER A 2 20.17 11.49 -38.23
CA SER A 2 19.23 10.94 -37.23
C SER A 2 18.14 11.98 -36.99
N ARG A 3 16.90 11.63 -37.32
CA ARG A 3 15.74 12.46 -36.96
C ARG A 3 15.45 12.21 -35.49
N THR A 4 15.79 13.18 -34.64
CA THR A 4 15.30 13.24 -33.27
C THR A 4 13.80 13.56 -33.37
N THR A 5 12.96 12.54 -33.23
CA THR A 5 11.53 12.72 -33.07
C THR A 5 11.35 13.24 -31.64
N THR A 6 11.15 14.55 -31.50
CA THR A 6 10.70 15.12 -30.22
C THR A 6 9.26 14.67 -30.05
N ASP A 7 9.00 13.79 -29.07
CA ASP A 7 7.62 13.45 -28.70
C ASP A 7 6.88 14.75 -28.35
N PRO A 8 5.62 14.91 -28.78
CA PRO A 8 4.84 16.10 -28.47
C PRO A 8 4.72 16.22 -26.95
N ILE A 9 5.04 17.41 -26.43
CA ILE A 9 4.89 17.72 -25.00
C ILE A 9 3.40 17.56 -24.65
N ASP A 10 3.10 16.68 -23.68
CA ASP A 10 1.75 16.48 -23.17
C ASP A 10 1.21 17.81 -22.60
N PRO A 11 0.10 18.37 -23.13
CA PRO A 11 -0.44 19.65 -22.68
C PRO A 11 -1.12 19.60 -21.32
N ARG A 12 -1.36 18.39 -20.76
CA ARG A 12 -2.01 18.24 -19.45
C ARG A 12 -1.09 18.75 -18.33
N PRO A 13 -1.62 19.47 -17.33
CA PRO A 13 -0.81 20.00 -16.24
C PRO A 13 -0.18 18.85 -15.43
N VAL A 14 1.06 19.04 -14.97
CA VAL A 14 1.76 18.13 -14.05
C VAL A 14 1.46 18.59 -12.63
N SER A 15 1.10 17.65 -11.75
CA SER A 15 0.80 17.96 -10.35
C SER A 15 2.05 18.38 -9.57
N ALA A 16 1.97 19.49 -8.86
CA ALA A 16 3.03 19.98 -7.97
C ALA A 16 3.21 19.09 -6.71
N THR A 17 2.22 18.29 -6.36
CA THR A 17 2.25 17.40 -5.18
C THR A 17 2.61 15.96 -5.51
N GLY A 18 2.98 15.67 -6.76
CA GLY A 18 3.32 14.31 -7.20
C GLY A 18 2.12 13.39 -7.40
N SER A 19 0.93 13.79 -6.97
CA SER A 19 -0.31 13.02 -7.11
C SER A 19 -1.44 13.88 -7.66
N ARG A 20 -2.41 13.26 -8.33
CA ARG A 20 -3.59 13.93 -8.89
C ARG A 20 -4.82 13.02 -8.86
N PRO A 21 -6.02 13.58 -8.91
CA PRO A 21 -7.24 12.81 -9.12
C PRO A 21 -7.37 12.37 -10.59
N TYR A 22 -7.89 11.15 -10.79
CA TYR A 22 -8.21 10.52 -12.06
C TYR A 22 -9.65 10.04 -12.03
N ARG A 23 -10.45 10.42 -13.02
CA ARG A 23 -11.79 9.86 -13.21
C ARG A 23 -11.67 8.48 -13.83
N VAL A 24 -12.29 7.48 -13.22
CA VAL A 24 -12.22 6.10 -13.69
C VAL A 24 -13.58 5.42 -13.57
N THR A 25 -13.76 4.37 -14.36
CA THR A 25 -14.90 3.47 -14.28
C THR A 25 -14.45 2.04 -14.00
N VAL A 26 -15.29 1.28 -13.33
CA VAL A 26 -15.08 -0.17 -13.18
C VAL A 26 -15.20 -0.83 -14.55
N ALA A 27 -14.13 -1.45 -15.01
CA ALA A 27 -14.14 -2.27 -16.22
C ALA A 27 -14.55 -3.71 -15.92
N THR A 28 -13.97 -4.30 -14.86
CA THR A 28 -14.34 -5.63 -14.37
C THR A 28 -14.28 -5.69 -12.86
N ARG A 29 -15.10 -6.55 -12.27
CA ARG A 29 -15.10 -6.96 -10.89
C ARG A 29 -14.97 -8.46 -10.80
N THR A 30 -14.10 -8.97 -9.93
CA THR A 30 -13.87 -10.40 -9.73
C THR A 30 -13.72 -10.68 -8.23
N ASP A 31 -14.47 -11.64 -7.72
CA ASP A 31 -14.23 -12.18 -6.39
C ASP A 31 -13.00 -13.10 -6.48
N LEU A 32 -11.92 -12.73 -5.81
CA LEU A 32 -10.69 -13.54 -5.77
C LEU A 32 -10.79 -14.64 -4.70
N SER A 33 -11.47 -14.33 -3.61
CA SER A 33 -11.70 -15.19 -2.45
C SER A 33 -12.87 -14.64 -1.64
N PRO A 34 -13.28 -15.28 -0.51
CA PRO A 34 -14.36 -14.76 0.33
C PRO A 34 -14.15 -13.31 0.82
N HIS A 35 -12.87 -12.92 1.04
CA HIS A 35 -12.55 -11.60 1.59
C HIS A 35 -11.71 -10.73 0.66
N PHE A 36 -11.53 -11.09 -0.61
CA PHE A 36 -10.83 -10.26 -1.58
C PHE A 36 -11.63 -10.06 -2.87
N VAL A 37 -11.78 -8.80 -3.26
CA VAL A 37 -12.38 -8.40 -4.52
C VAL A 37 -11.36 -7.66 -5.36
N ARG A 38 -11.18 -8.06 -6.62
CA ARG A 38 -10.38 -7.33 -7.61
C ARG A 38 -11.26 -6.43 -8.43
N LEU A 39 -10.87 -5.17 -8.54
CA LEU A 39 -11.42 -4.23 -9.50
C LEU A 39 -10.35 -3.90 -10.54
N VAL A 40 -10.72 -3.98 -11.82
CA VAL A 40 -9.97 -3.36 -12.90
C VAL A 40 -10.70 -2.07 -13.25
N LEU A 41 -10.01 -0.96 -13.11
CA LEU A 41 -10.49 0.38 -13.33
C LEU A 41 -9.94 0.90 -14.65
N ARG A 42 -10.72 1.64 -15.43
CA ARG A 42 -10.31 2.24 -16.69
C ARG A 42 -10.58 3.74 -16.68
N GLY A 43 -9.62 4.53 -17.18
CA GLY A 43 -9.74 5.99 -17.24
C GLY A 43 -8.83 6.59 -18.29
N GLU A 44 -9.27 7.67 -18.94
CA GLU A 44 -8.54 8.29 -20.07
C GLU A 44 -7.15 8.77 -19.68
N ASP A 45 -7.01 9.36 -18.48
CA ASP A 45 -5.75 9.91 -17.99
C ASP A 45 -4.82 8.86 -17.33
N LEU A 46 -5.19 7.57 -17.26
CA LEU A 46 -4.33 6.55 -16.69
C LEU A 46 -3.08 6.24 -17.54
N ASP A 47 -2.97 6.78 -18.74
CA ASP A 47 -1.76 6.74 -19.57
C ASP A 47 -0.58 7.52 -18.96
N ILE A 48 -0.87 8.51 -18.09
CA ILE A 48 0.15 9.27 -17.35
C ILE A 48 0.27 8.88 -15.89
N PHE A 49 -0.40 7.82 -15.46
CA PHE A 49 -0.32 7.32 -14.09
C PHE A 49 1.08 6.76 -13.79
N GLY A 50 1.59 7.01 -12.58
CA GLY A 50 2.91 6.53 -12.17
C GLY A 50 2.99 4.99 -12.10
N THR A 51 4.09 4.43 -12.58
CA THR A 51 4.33 2.99 -12.67
C THR A 51 5.32 2.48 -11.63
N GLY A 52 5.42 3.16 -10.49
CA GLY A 52 6.39 2.83 -9.43
C GLY A 52 6.25 1.43 -8.83
N GLY A 53 5.06 0.82 -8.95
CA GLY A 53 4.80 -0.53 -8.41
C GLY A 53 4.97 -0.60 -6.90
N LEU A 54 5.46 -1.75 -6.41
CA LEU A 54 5.72 -1.99 -4.99
C LEU A 54 4.44 -1.78 -4.14
N ASP A 55 4.56 -1.07 -3.03
CA ASP A 55 3.45 -0.74 -2.14
C ASP A 55 2.80 0.62 -2.43
N GLN A 56 2.85 1.10 -3.67
CA GLN A 56 2.33 2.41 -4.06
C GLN A 56 0.90 2.64 -3.55
N ARG A 57 0.76 3.57 -2.63
CA ARG A 57 -0.53 3.98 -2.06
C ARG A 57 -1.29 4.90 -2.98
N ILE A 58 -2.61 4.72 -2.98
CA ILE A 58 -3.59 5.55 -3.67
C ILE A 58 -4.79 5.80 -2.76
N LYS A 59 -5.60 6.81 -3.10
CA LYS A 59 -6.93 6.97 -2.50
C LYS A 59 -7.98 6.58 -3.54
N LEU A 60 -8.93 5.73 -3.14
CA LEU A 60 -10.18 5.52 -3.87
C LEU A 60 -11.25 6.40 -3.23
N VAL A 61 -11.78 7.34 -3.99
CA VAL A 61 -12.87 8.23 -3.58
C VAL A 61 -14.16 7.67 -4.16
N PHE A 62 -15.13 7.42 -3.30
CA PHE A 62 -16.38 6.77 -3.65
C PHE A 62 -17.52 7.81 -3.79
N PRO A 63 -18.54 7.54 -4.61
CA PRO A 63 -19.72 8.40 -4.67
C PRO A 63 -20.39 8.50 -3.31
N ASN A 64 -21.05 9.62 -3.04
CA ASN A 64 -21.95 9.73 -1.90
C ASN A 64 -23.13 8.76 -2.05
N PRO A 65 -23.86 8.41 -0.98
CA PRO A 65 -25.00 7.49 -1.06
C PRO A 65 -26.11 7.93 -2.03
N ASP A 66 -26.22 9.21 -2.31
CA ASP A 66 -27.14 9.80 -3.29
C ASP A 66 -26.57 9.86 -4.72
N GLY A 67 -25.33 9.37 -4.91
CA GLY A 67 -24.61 9.39 -6.19
C GLY A 67 -23.92 10.73 -6.49
N SER A 68 -23.95 11.71 -5.60
CA SER A 68 -23.34 13.01 -5.82
C SER A 68 -21.82 12.99 -5.69
N TRP A 69 -21.17 13.94 -6.36
CA TRP A 69 -19.73 14.16 -6.33
C TRP A 69 -19.39 15.58 -5.90
N LEU A 70 -18.42 15.68 -5.01
CA LEU A 70 -17.75 16.94 -4.70
C LEU A 70 -16.82 17.32 -5.87
N ASP A 71 -16.77 18.61 -6.19
CA ASP A 71 -15.79 19.12 -7.14
C ASP A 71 -14.37 19.09 -6.53
N LEU A 72 -13.60 18.08 -6.93
CA LEU A 72 -12.20 17.91 -6.55
C LEU A 72 -11.23 18.57 -7.54
N GLY A 73 -11.73 19.40 -8.47
CA GLY A 73 -10.91 20.12 -9.44
C GLY A 73 -10.44 19.28 -10.62
N LEU A 74 -11.12 18.16 -10.96
CA LEU A 74 -10.69 17.30 -12.06
C LEU A 74 -10.76 17.97 -13.42
N ASP A 75 -11.71 18.91 -13.59
CA ASP A 75 -11.95 19.64 -14.85
C ASP A 75 -11.28 21.04 -14.85
N ASP A 76 -10.53 21.38 -13.80
CA ASP A 76 -9.78 22.63 -13.68
C ASP A 76 -8.26 22.39 -13.81
N PRO A 77 -7.62 22.78 -14.92
CA PRO A 77 -6.18 22.61 -15.12
C PRO A 77 -5.31 23.27 -14.04
N ARG A 78 -5.80 24.35 -13.39
CA ARG A 78 -5.07 25.04 -12.32
C ARG A 78 -5.12 24.22 -11.02
N ALA A 79 -6.27 23.66 -10.72
CA ALA A 79 -6.46 22.78 -9.56
C ALA A 79 -5.61 21.50 -9.71
N LEU A 80 -5.61 20.89 -10.90
CA LEU A 80 -4.78 19.73 -11.19
C LEU A 80 -3.28 20.05 -11.05
N ALA A 81 -2.83 21.21 -11.56
CA ALA A 81 -1.44 21.64 -11.40
C ALA A 81 -1.06 21.91 -9.95
N ALA A 82 -1.94 22.53 -9.18
CA ALA A 82 -1.73 22.82 -7.76
C ALA A 82 -1.75 21.55 -6.88
N GLY A 83 -2.47 20.51 -7.30
CA GLY A 83 -2.70 19.31 -6.50
C GLY A 83 -3.58 19.56 -5.27
N ASP A 84 -4.52 20.50 -5.35
CA ASP A 84 -5.30 21.03 -4.23
C ASP A 84 -6.57 20.20 -3.91
N TRP A 85 -6.75 19.05 -4.53
CA TRP A 85 -7.93 18.19 -4.37
C TRP A 85 -8.28 17.92 -2.89
N TYR A 86 -7.26 17.71 -2.04
CA TYR A 86 -7.46 17.41 -0.63
C TYR A 86 -7.91 18.63 0.15
N GLN A 87 -7.38 19.82 -0.17
CA GLN A 87 -7.84 21.08 0.43
C GLN A 87 -9.29 21.36 0.05
N ARG A 88 -9.67 21.19 -1.22
CA ARG A 88 -11.06 21.30 -1.68
C ARG A 88 -11.98 20.35 -0.92
N TRP A 89 -11.51 19.12 -0.68
CA TRP A 89 -12.24 18.14 0.11
C TRP A 89 -12.39 18.58 1.57
N LEU A 90 -11.34 19.13 2.19
CA LEU A 90 -11.36 19.65 3.58
C LEU A 90 -12.27 20.86 3.73
N ASP A 91 -12.31 21.75 2.75
CA ASP A 91 -13.10 22.99 2.77
C ASP A 91 -14.60 22.76 2.56
N ALA A 92 -14.96 21.59 2.00
CA ALA A 92 -16.35 21.23 1.79
C ALA A 92 -17.06 20.91 3.11
N ALA A 93 -18.39 21.13 3.12
CA ALA A 93 -19.24 20.73 4.24
C ALA A 93 -19.15 19.21 4.46
N PRO A 94 -19.04 18.73 5.72
CA PRO A 94 -18.83 17.30 6.01
C PRO A 94 -19.80 16.36 5.31
N GLU A 95 -21.08 16.76 5.19
CA GLU A 95 -22.15 16.01 4.53
C GLU A 95 -21.99 15.89 3.01
N SER A 96 -21.22 16.81 2.41
CA SER A 96 -20.96 16.83 0.96
C SER A 96 -19.68 16.07 0.58
N ARG A 97 -18.88 15.68 1.57
CA ARG A 97 -17.59 15.03 1.33
C ARG A 97 -17.77 13.60 0.87
N ASN A 98 -17.23 13.30 -0.30
CA ASN A 98 -17.16 11.91 -0.75
C ASN A 98 -16.26 11.10 0.18
N PRO A 99 -16.67 9.91 0.64
CA PRO A 99 -15.81 9.06 1.42
C PRO A 99 -14.64 8.56 0.58
N PHE A 100 -13.46 8.49 1.15
CA PHE A 100 -12.32 7.85 0.50
C PHE A 100 -11.60 6.87 1.43
N ARG A 101 -10.86 5.93 0.86
CA ARG A 101 -10.03 4.98 1.58
C ARG A 101 -8.70 4.78 0.85
N THR A 102 -7.70 4.41 1.64
CA THR A 102 -6.36 4.11 1.12
C THR A 102 -6.29 2.67 0.63
N TYR A 103 -5.73 2.48 -0.55
CA TYR A 103 -5.48 1.17 -1.15
C TYR A 103 -4.10 1.15 -1.80
N THR A 104 -3.70 -0.01 -2.27
CA THR A 104 -2.44 -0.21 -3.01
C THR A 104 -2.72 -0.40 -4.50
N VAL A 105 -1.86 0.15 -5.34
CA VAL A 105 -1.81 -0.19 -6.77
C VAL A 105 -1.35 -1.63 -6.90
N ARG A 106 -2.27 -2.54 -7.27
CA ARG A 106 -1.89 -3.94 -7.51
C ARG A 106 -1.18 -4.10 -8.85
N ARG A 107 -1.62 -3.37 -9.87
CA ARG A 107 -1.03 -3.31 -11.19
C ARG A 107 -1.52 -2.08 -11.94
N ILE A 108 -0.67 -1.50 -12.76
CA ILE A 108 -1.03 -0.44 -13.71
C ILE A 108 -0.53 -0.83 -15.11
N ASP A 109 -1.39 -0.67 -16.11
CA ASP A 109 -1.03 -0.75 -17.53
C ASP A 109 -1.42 0.58 -18.21
N PRO A 110 -0.50 1.54 -18.33
CA PRO A 110 -0.79 2.84 -18.94
C PRO A 110 -1.20 2.74 -20.41
N ARG A 111 -0.70 1.73 -21.15
CA ARG A 111 -1.04 1.55 -22.57
C ARG A 111 -2.50 1.12 -22.75
N ARG A 112 -3.00 0.30 -21.82
CA ARG A 112 -4.41 -0.12 -21.78
C ARG A 112 -5.28 0.86 -20.99
N ARG A 113 -4.65 1.82 -20.29
CA ARG A 113 -5.31 2.74 -19.36
C ARG A 113 -6.11 1.99 -18.29
N GLU A 114 -5.51 0.95 -17.74
CA GLU A 114 -6.11 0.04 -16.76
C GLU A 114 -5.31 0.03 -15.46
N LEU A 115 -6.00 0.28 -14.35
CA LEU A 115 -5.50 0.18 -12.99
C LEU A 115 -6.20 -0.98 -12.29
N THR A 116 -5.44 -1.92 -11.73
CA THR A 116 -5.96 -3.02 -10.92
C THR A 116 -5.76 -2.71 -9.45
N VAL A 117 -6.80 -2.92 -8.65
CA VAL A 117 -6.79 -2.79 -7.19
C VAL A 117 -7.45 -4.01 -6.57
N ASP A 118 -6.79 -4.62 -5.59
CA ASP A 118 -7.36 -5.69 -4.77
C ASP A 118 -7.83 -5.07 -3.45
N LEU A 119 -9.09 -5.27 -3.13
CA LEU A 119 -9.72 -4.73 -1.93
C LEU A 119 -9.99 -5.86 -0.94
N ALA A 120 -9.46 -5.73 0.28
CA ALA A 120 -9.91 -6.55 1.39
C ALA A 120 -11.32 -6.10 1.81
N VAL A 121 -12.24 -7.06 1.95
CA VAL A 121 -13.65 -6.80 2.28
C VAL A 121 -13.98 -7.38 3.65
N HIS A 122 -14.42 -6.50 4.56
CA HIS A 122 -14.83 -6.86 5.91
C HIS A 122 -16.32 -6.55 6.09
N GLY A 123 -17.19 -7.46 5.66
CA GLY A 123 -18.62 -7.21 5.67
C GLY A 123 -19.02 -5.93 4.90
N ALA A 124 -20.17 -5.34 5.20
CA ALA A 124 -20.65 -4.11 4.55
C ALA A 124 -20.37 -2.82 5.36
N ALA A 125 -19.50 -2.86 6.35
CA ALA A 125 -19.36 -1.78 7.34
C ALA A 125 -18.69 -0.50 6.80
N GLY A 126 -17.80 -0.60 5.80
CA GLY A 126 -17.08 0.55 5.24
C GLY A 126 -17.52 0.93 3.84
N PRO A 127 -17.24 2.18 3.38
CA PRO A 127 -17.59 2.62 2.03
C PRO A 127 -16.90 1.80 0.95
N GLY A 128 -15.64 1.42 1.16
CA GLY A 128 -14.88 0.60 0.22
C GLY A 128 -15.42 -0.82 0.09
N SER A 129 -15.72 -1.49 1.21
CA SER A 129 -16.31 -2.84 1.18
C SER A 129 -17.70 -2.83 0.54
N ARG A 130 -18.55 -1.83 0.86
CA ARG A 130 -19.86 -1.69 0.21
C ARG A 130 -19.75 -1.51 -1.29
N PHE A 131 -18.83 -0.61 -1.72
CA PHE A 131 -18.59 -0.39 -3.15
C PHE A 131 -18.09 -1.66 -3.82
N ALA A 132 -17.05 -2.30 -3.26
CA ALA A 132 -16.44 -3.50 -3.84
C ALA A 132 -17.43 -4.65 -4.01
N GLN A 133 -18.31 -4.87 -3.03
CA GLN A 133 -19.34 -5.92 -3.08
C GLN A 133 -20.42 -5.64 -4.13
N GLY A 134 -20.79 -4.36 -4.33
CA GLY A 134 -21.87 -3.97 -5.25
C GLY A 134 -21.39 -3.52 -6.64
N ALA A 135 -20.09 -3.32 -6.83
CA ALA A 135 -19.53 -2.73 -8.04
C ALA A 135 -19.89 -3.49 -9.32
N ARG A 136 -20.25 -2.74 -10.35
CA ARG A 136 -20.60 -3.24 -11.68
C ARG A 136 -19.78 -2.53 -12.75
N PRO A 137 -19.55 -3.16 -13.91
CA PRO A 137 -18.98 -2.45 -15.05
C PRO A 137 -19.73 -1.16 -15.36
N GLY A 138 -19.01 -0.05 -15.48
CA GLY A 138 -19.54 1.29 -15.71
C GLY A 138 -19.71 2.14 -14.45
N ASP A 139 -19.65 1.57 -13.23
CA ASP A 139 -19.71 2.36 -12.01
C ASP A 139 -18.48 3.27 -11.92
N GLU A 140 -18.70 4.53 -11.52
CA GLU A 140 -17.68 5.57 -11.46
C GLU A 140 -17.04 5.65 -10.08
N LEU A 141 -15.73 5.95 -10.06
CA LEU A 141 -15.01 6.41 -8.89
C LEU A 141 -13.84 7.33 -9.29
N ILE A 142 -13.26 8.01 -8.30
CA ILE A 142 -12.08 8.83 -8.50
C ILE A 142 -10.91 8.13 -7.80
N VAL A 143 -9.81 7.98 -8.52
CA VAL A 143 -8.54 7.53 -7.96
C VAL A 143 -7.65 8.76 -7.76
N VAL A 144 -7.13 8.99 -6.55
CA VAL A 144 -6.04 9.92 -6.35
C VAL A 144 -4.75 9.12 -6.24
N GLY A 145 -3.86 9.35 -7.19
CA GLY A 145 -2.64 8.56 -7.33
C GLY A 145 -1.52 9.34 -8.03
N PRO A 146 -0.36 8.69 -8.22
CA PRO A 146 0.85 9.36 -8.71
C PRO A 146 0.67 9.88 -10.14
N ASP A 147 1.13 11.12 -10.38
CA ASP A 147 1.37 11.62 -11.74
C ASP A 147 2.76 11.17 -12.19
N GLY A 148 2.82 10.22 -13.11
CA GLY A 148 4.08 9.61 -13.57
C GLY A 148 5.07 10.59 -14.22
N ARG A 149 4.62 11.80 -14.55
CA ARG A 149 5.44 12.90 -15.12
C ARG A 149 6.08 13.76 -14.03
N SER A 150 5.59 13.68 -12.78
CA SER A 150 6.14 14.41 -11.65
C SER A 150 7.40 13.73 -11.11
N PRO A 151 8.44 14.49 -10.71
CA PRO A 151 9.58 13.93 -9.99
C PRO A 151 9.18 13.28 -8.66
N ASP A 152 8.06 13.72 -8.08
CA ASP A 152 7.52 13.25 -6.81
C ASP A 152 6.52 12.09 -6.97
N SER A 153 6.45 11.49 -8.17
CA SER A 153 5.52 10.38 -8.48
C SER A 153 5.71 9.12 -7.62
N ARG A 154 6.84 9.00 -6.93
CA ARG A 154 7.11 7.89 -6.01
C ARG A 154 6.69 8.16 -4.57
N LEU A 155 6.16 9.32 -4.24
CA LEU A 155 5.55 9.58 -2.94
C LEU A 155 4.40 8.60 -2.72
N GLY A 156 4.38 7.95 -1.55
CA GLY A 156 3.41 6.87 -1.25
C GLY A 156 3.93 5.46 -1.53
N ILE A 157 5.22 5.30 -1.87
CA ILE A 157 5.97 4.05 -1.79
C ILE A 157 6.80 4.11 -0.51
N ASP A 158 6.56 3.19 0.41
CA ASP A 158 7.26 3.11 1.71
C ASP A 158 8.25 1.93 1.77
N PHE A 159 8.26 1.09 0.75
CA PHE A 159 9.22 -0.01 0.61
C PHE A 159 10.56 0.49 0.08
N HIS A 160 11.52 0.68 1.00
CA HIS A 160 12.86 1.19 0.71
C HIS A 160 13.94 0.27 1.30
N PRO A 161 14.20 -0.93 0.73
CA PRO A 161 15.15 -1.88 1.31
C PRO A 161 16.61 -1.42 1.22
N GLY A 162 16.93 -0.42 0.39
CA GLY A 162 18.30 0.06 0.18
C GLY A 162 19.22 -1.06 -0.32
N PRO A 163 20.39 -1.26 0.32
CA PRO A 163 21.32 -2.33 -0.05
C PRO A 163 20.97 -3.71 0.52
N ALA A 164 19.94 -3.82 1.38
CA ALA A 164 19.58 -5.08 2.01
C ALA A 164 19.21 -6.15 0.97
N ARG A 165 19.52 -7.40 1.27
CA ARG A 165 19.20 -8.57 0.47
C ARG A 165 18.31 -9.57 1.22
N HIS A 166 18.33 -9.53 2.54
CA HIS A 166 17.46 -10.31 3.41
C HIS A 166 16.27 -9.46 3.84
N LEU A 167 15.07 -9.87 3.42
CA LEU A 167 13.85 -9.10 3.64
C LEU A 167 12.86 -9.91 4.49
N LEU A 168 12.26 -9.24 5.47
CA LEU A 168 11.11 -9.73 6.21
C LEU A 168 9.91 -8.87 5.86
N LEU A 169 8.89 -9.44 5.24
CA LEU A 169 7.62 -8.78 4.97
C LEU A 169 6.54 -9.40 5.84
N ALA A 170 5.76 -8.59 6.54
CA ALA A 170 4.71 -9.13 7.40
C ALA A 170 3.46 -8.23 7.38
N GLY A 171 2.29 -8.84 7.29
CA GLY A 171 1.05 -8.07 7.30
C GLY A 171 -0.22 -8.91 7.41
N ASP A 172 -1.33 -8.21 7.47
CA ASP A 172 -2.65 -8.80 7.40
C ASP A 172 -3.29 -8.66 6.01
N GLU A 173 -4.58 -8.99 5.87
CA GLU A 173 -5.32 -8.92 4.61
C GLU A 173 -5.30 -7.53 3.97
N THR A 174 -5.18 -6.46 4.76
CA THR A 174 -5.12 -5.09 4.22
C THR A 174 -3.76 -4.78 3.59
N ALA A 175 -2.71 -5.43 4.08
CA ALA A 175 -1.35 -5.33 3.57
C ALA A 175 -1.06 -6.34 2.44
N ALA A 176 -1.88 -7.38 2.28
CA ALA A 176 -1.66 -8.43 1.29
C ALA A 176 -1.48 -7.89 -0.15
N PRO A 177 -2.27 -6.93 -0.66
CA PRO A 177 -2.05 -6.38 -2.00
C PRO A 177 -0.68 -5.74 -2.17
N ALA A 178 -0.17 -5.03 -1.15
CA ALA A 178 1.15 -4.40 -1.16
C ALA A 178 2.27 -5.44 -1.13
N VAL A 179 2.21 -6.40 -0.21
CA VAL A 179 3.20 -7.49 -0.12
C VAL A 179 3.24 -8.27 -1.43
N CYS A 180 2.10 -8.64 -2.01
CA CYS A 180 2.04 -9.34 -3.29
C CYS A 180 2.69 -8.51 -4.42
N SER A 181 2.44 -7.20 -4.50
CA SER A 181 3.05 -6.32 -5.50
C SER A 181 4.56 -6.20 -5.31
N ILE A 182 5.03 -6.11 -4.05
CA ILE A 182 6.47 -6.12 -3.74
C ILE A 182 7.10 -7.43 -4.19
N LEU A 183 6.53 -8.59 -3.81
CA LEU A 183 7.09 -9.90 -4.14
C LEU A 183 7.19 -10.13 -5.64
N GLU A 184 6.16 -9.76 -6.41
CA GLU A 184 6.20 -9.86 -7.87
C GLU A 184 7.25 -8.94 -8.47
N SER A 185 7.37 -7.69 -7.98
CA SER A 185 8.41 -6.77 -8.43
C SER A 185 9.83 -7.28 -8.12
N LEU A 186 10.03 -7.93 -6.97
CA LEU A 186 11.32 -8.54 -6.60
C LEU A 186 11.61 -9.80 -7.43
N ALA A 187 10.58 -10.56 -7.80
CA ALA A 187 10.73 -11.72 -8.66
C ALA A 187 11.21 -11.36 -10.07
N ASP A 188 10.80 -10.19 -10.59
CA ASP A 188 11.23 -9.66 -11.90
C ASP A 188 12.74 -9.31 -11.91
N ASP A 189 13.36 -9.09 -10.77
CA ASP A 189 14.82 -8.88 -10.65
C ASP A 189 15.66 -10.14 -10.90
N GLY A 190 15.01 -11.30 -10.99
CA GLY A 190 15.61 -12.59 -11.25
C GLY A 190 15.88 -13.45 -10.00
N PRO A 191 16.08 -14.78 -10.21
CA PRO A 191 16.24 -15.73 -9.11
C PRO A 191 17.50 -15.48 -8.29
N GLY A 192 17.41 -15.73 -6.98
CA GLY A 192 18.56 -15.70 -6.05
C GLY A 192 19.09 -14.29 -5.71
N ARG A 193 18.53 -13.22 -6.28
CA ARG A 193 18.93 -11.86 -5.95
C ARG A 193 18.49 -11.45 -4.54
N TRP A 194 17.36 -11.96 -4.10
CA TRP A 194 16.71 -11.64 -2.83
C TRP A 194 16.55 -12.89 -1.98
N GLN A 195 16.61 -12.72 -0.68
CA GLN A 195 16.23 -13.71 0.32
C GLN A 195 15.05 -13.11 1.11
N VAL A 196 13.84 -13.50 0.74
CA VAL A 196 12.62 -12.91 1.26
C VAL A 196 11.80 -13.93 2.05
N HIS A 197 11.45 -13.57 3.27
CA HIS A 197 10.46 -14.27 4.07
C HIS A 197 9.25 -13.35 4.24
N ALA A 198 8.13 -13.71 3.64
CA ALA A 198 6.87 -12.98 3.73
C ALA A 198 5.83 -13.80 4.49
N TYR A 199 5.13 -13.15 5.41
CA TYR A 199 4.06 -13.73 6.22
C TYR A 199 2.81 -12.87 6.10
N LEU A 200 1.69 -13.46 5.67
CA LEU A 200 0.41 -12.78 5.51
C LEU A 200 -0.67 -13.52 6.31
N GLU A 201 -1.22 -12.85 7.32
CA GLU A 201 -2.39 -13.37 8.04
C GLU A 201 -3.66 -12.86 7.37
N VAL A 202 -4.51 -13.78 6.94
CA VAL A 202 -5.80 -13.50 6.29
C VAL A 202 -6.94 -14.16 7.06
N PRO A 203 -8.18 -13.71 6.89
CA PRO A 203 -9.32 -14.21 7.67
C PRO A 203 -9.52 -15.72 7.58
N ASP A 204 -9.35 -16.32 6.41
CA ASP A 204 -9.57 -17.74 6.17
C ASP A 204 -8.51 -18.34 5.25
N ALA A 205 -8.35 -19.65 5.27
CA ALA A 205 -7.47 -20.38 4.34
C ALA A 205 -7.95 -20.29 2.87
N GLU A 206 -9.23 -20.05 2.64
CA GLU A 206 -9.78 -19.80 1.30
C GLU A 206 -9.29 -18.47 0.70
N ASP A 207 -8.71 -17.57 1.53
CA ASP A 207 -8.13 -16.29 1.11
C ASP A 207 -6.65 -16.39 0.69
N PHE A 208 -6.08 -17.57 0.64
CA PHE A 208 -4.71 -17.77 0.15
C PHE A 208 -4.65 -17.57 -1.37
N LEU A 209 -4.22 -16.38 -1.77
CA LEU A 209 -4.17 -16.02 -3.18
C LEU A 209 -2.92 -16.62 -3.85
N PRO A 210 -3.04 -17.15 -5.09
CA PRO A 210 -1.89 -17.62 -5.85
C PRO A 210 -1.00 -16.45 -6.27
N ILE A 211 0.28 -16.49 -5.87
CA ILE A 211 1.30 -15.50 -6.22
C ILE A 211 2.50 -16.22 -6.82
N GLY A 212 2.95 -15.72 -7.97
CA GLY A 212 4.19 -16.18 -8.57
C GLY A 212 5.40 -15.73 -7.74
N THR A 213 6.22 -16.68 -7.32
CA THR A 213 7.49 -16.41 -6.63
C THR A 213 8.64 -17.09 -7.38
N THR A 214 9.87 -16.63 -7.12
CA THR A 214 11.11 -17.21 -7.65
C THR A 214 11.98 -17.73 -6.51
N ASP A 215 13.07 -18.45 -6.85
CA ASP A 215 14.04 -18.92 -5.87
C ASP A 215 14.52 -17.78 -4.97
N GLY A 216 14.51 -18.02 -3.66
CA GLY A 216 14.86 -17.03 -2.64
C GLY A 216 13.66 -16.23 -2.11
N ILE A 217 12.47 -16.32 -2.70
CA ILE A 217 11.26 -15.66 -2.23
C ILE A 217 10.28 -16.68 -1.66
N GLN A 218 10.02 -16.59 -0.35
CA GLN A 218 9.10 -17.47 0.38
C GLN A 218 7.92 -16.65 0.89
N LEU A 219 6.71 -17.01 0.47
CA LEU A 219 5.45 -16.47 1.00
C LEU A 219 4.73 -17.54 1.80
N THR A 220 4.43 -17.24 3.06
CA THR A 220 3.63 -18.07 3.95
C THR A 220 2.31 -17.37 4.26
N TRP A 221 1.22 -17.94 3.78
CA TRP A 221 -0.12 -17.54 4.17
C TRP A 221 -0.49 -18.19 5.50
N LEU A 222 -1.18 -17.43 6.35
CA LEU A 222 -1.61 -17.82 7.68
C LEU A 222 -3.12 -17.55 7.81
N ALA A 223 -3.89 -18.57 8.07
CA ALA A 223 -5.29 -18.39 8.43
C ALA A 223 -5.37 -17.79 9.86
N ARG A 224 -6.23 -16.80 10.04
CA ARG A 224 -6.45 -16.14 11.32
C ARG A 224 -6.94 -17.14 12.36
N THR A 225 -6.44 -17.00 13.58
CA THR A 225 -6.91 -17.73 14.75
C THR A 225 -7.92 -16.86 15.53
N GLU A 226 -8.31 -17.30 16.72
CA GLU A 226 -9.22 -16.51 17.60
C GLU A 226 -8.65 -15.13 17.96
N VAL A 227 -7.31 -15.00 17.98
CA VAL A 227 -6.62 -13.75 18.32
C VAL A 227 -6.15 -13.08 17.04
N LEU A 228 -6.63 -11.87 16.79
CA LEU A 228 -6.21 -11.03 15.65
C LEU A 228 -4.69 -10.81 15.71
N GLY A 229 -3.99 -11.09 14.61
CA GLY A 229 -2.53 -11.00 14.52
C GLY A 229 -1.76 -12.11 15.24
N GLY A 230 -2.46 -13.04 15.89
CA GLY A 230 -1.82 -14.09 16.69
C GLY A 230 -0.92 -15.00 15.87
N ALA A 231 -1.41 -15.47 14.73
CA ALA A 231 -0.65 -16.32 13.81
C ALA A 231 0.54 -15.57 13.20
N LEU A 232 0.34 -14.29 12.82
CA LEU A 232 1.38 -13.43 12.28
C LEU A 232 2.52 -13.18 13.27
N ILE A 233 2.18 -12.78 14.51
CA ILE A 233 3.17 -12.53 15.57
C ILE A 233 3.96 -13.81 15.86
N ALA A 234 3.30 -14.97 15.93
CA ALA A 234 3.95 -16.26 16.17
C ALA A 234 4.91 -16.62 15.03
N ALA A 235 4.52 -16.38 13.77
CA ALA A 235 5.35 -16.65 12.59
C ALA A 235 6.60 -15.75 12.57
N VAL A 236 6.45 -14.43 12.81
CA VAL A 236 7.59 -13.51 12.88
C VAL A 236 8.52 -13.85 14.05
N ARG A 237 8.00 -14.19 15.23
CA ARG A 237 8.83 -14.65 16.35
C ARG A 237 9.60 -15.94 16.03
N ARG A 238 8.99 -16.86 15.29
CA ARG A 238 9.64 -18.09 14.83
C ARG A 238 10.75 -17.76 13.85
N PHE A 239 10.50 -16.92 12.83
CA PHE A 239 11.52 -16.45 11.89
C PHE A 239 12.73 -15.87 12.62
N CYS A 240 12.53 -14.98 13.59
CA CYS A 240 13.62 -14.36 14.34
C CYS A 240 14.46 -15.39 15.14
N ARG A 241 13.84 -16.45 15.64
CA ARG A 241 14.58 -17.53 16.34
C ARG A 241 15.34 -18.45 15.39
N GLU A 242 14.80 -18.70 14.20
CA GLU A 242 15.39 -19.59 13.18
C GLU A 242 16.50 -18.89 12.38
N HIS A 243 16.49 -17.54 12.32
CA HIS A 243 17.43 -16.73 11.56
C HIS A 243 18.07 -15.61 12.40
N PRO A 244 18.67 -15.92 13.57
CA PRO A 244 19.21 -14.91 14.48
C PRO A 244 20.34 -14.10 13.85
N GLU A 245 21.14 -14.70 12.96
CA GLU A 245 22.22 -14.04 12.22
C GLU A 245 21.70 -12.99 11.24
N VAL A 246 20.56 -13.26 10.56
CA VAL A 246 19.91 -12.34 9.64
C VAL A 246 19.36 -11.13 10.40
N VAL A 247 18.66 -11.39 11.51
CA VAL A 247 18.07 -10.34 12.35
C VAL A 247 19.15 -9.47 12.99
N SER A 248 20.25 -10.07 13.51
CA SER A 248 21.36 -9.33 14.10
C SER A 248 22.14 -8.47 13.10
N ALA A 249 22.13 -8.83 11.81
CA ALA A 249 22.66 -7.99 10.75
C ALA A 249 21.87 -6.67 10.57
N GLY A 250 20.67 -6.58 11.12
CA GLY A 250 19.87 -5.36 11.23
C GLY A 250 20.19 -4.48 12.41
N SER A 251 21.05 -4.92 13.36
CA SER A 251 21.36 -4.13 14.54
C SER A 251 22.24 -2.91 14.23
N PRO A 252 22.05 -1.78 14.94
CA PRO A 252 22.85 -0.58 14.73
C PRO A 252 24.31 -0.81 15.16
N ARG A 253 25.24 -0.13 14.50
CA ARG A 253 26.66 -0.16 14.86
C ARG A 253 26.99 0.66 16.11
N SER A 254 26.07 1.46 16.61
CA SER A 254 26.16 2.26 17.84
C SER A 254 24.85 2.15 18.61
N ALA A 255 24.88 2.41 19.92
CA ALA A 255 23.68 2.36 20.76
C ALA A 255 22.59 3.29 20.22
N SER A 256 21.42 2.75 19.98
CA SER A 256 20.21 3.50 19.60
C SER A 256 19.59 4.15 20.84
N ALA A 257 18.87 5.26 20.63
CA ALA A 257 18.03 5.84 21.66
C ALA A 257 16.95 4.83 22.13
N PRO A 258 16.50 4.92 23.40
CA PRO A 258 15.43 4.08 23.89
C PRO A 258 14.21 4.14 22.97
N LEU A 259 13.55 2.99 22.78
CA LEU A 259 12.33 2.91 21.98
C LEU A 259 11.19 3.59 22.75
N GLU A 260 10.72 4.72 22.25
CA GLU A 260 9.47 5.32 22.74
C GLU A 260 8.29 4.47 22.29
N ASP A 261 7.37 4.21 23.22
CA ASP A 261 6.14 3.47 22.90
C ASP A 261 5.12 4.42 22.26
N VAL A 262 4.51 3.95 21.17
CA VAL A 262 3.48 4.71 20.46
C VAL A 262 2.12 4.33 21.02
N ASP A 263 1.36 5.32 21.50
CA ASP A 263 -0.04 5.13 21.85
C ASP A 263 -0.89 5.06 20.58
N VAL A 264 -1.00 3.83 20.03
CA VAL A 264 -1.76 3.60 18.78
C VAL A 264 -3.24 3.94 18.90
N ASP A 265 -3.77 4.19 20.12
CA ASP A 265 -5.13 4.67 20.31
C ASP A 265 -5.29 6.17 20.07
N ARG A 266 -4.19 6.91 20.10
CA ARG A 266 -4.16 8.38 19.92
C ARG A 266 -3.41 8.80 18.68
N GLU A 267 -2.34 8.08 18.34
CA GLU A 267 -1.41 8.44 17.27
C GLU A 267 -1.43 7.40 16.15
N LEU A 268 -1.19 7.87 14.92
CA LEU A 268 -0.99 6.99 13.78
C LEU A 268 0.44 6.42 13.86
N LEU A 269 0.56 5.10 13.98
CA LEU A 269 1.86 4.44 13.85
C LEU A 269 2.24 4.38 12.37
N TRP A 270 3.12 5.29 11.95
CA TRP A 270 3.65 5.33 10.59
C TRP A 270 5.12 5.73 10.60
N GLU A 271 5.99 4.74 10.50
CA GLU A 271 7.45 4.91 10.46
C GLU A 271 7.95 4.22 9.20
N ALA A 272 8.25 4.98 8.16
CA ALA A 272 8.79 4.46 6.91
C ALA A 272 10.08 5.22 6.59
N PRO A 273 11.25 4.63 6.85
CA PRO A 273 12.52 5.28 6.60
C PRO A 273 12.76 5.49 5.10
N GLU A 274 12.97 6.72 4.66
CA GLU A 274 13.30 7.03 3.26
C GLU A 274 14.70 6.55 2.87
N ARG A 275 15.61 6.44 3.85
CA ARG A 275 17.00 6.01 3.66
C ARG A 275 17.36 4.95 4.68
N VAL A 276 17.65 3.76 4.18
CA VAL A 276 18.12 2.65 5.01
C VAL A 276 19.64 2.68 5.07
N PRO A 277 20.25 2.68 6.28
CA PRO A 277 21.71 2.61 6.42
C PRO A 277 22.25 1.31 5.84
N GLY A 278 23.52 1.28 5.45
CA GLY A 278 24.16 0.09 4.88
C GLY A 278 24.02 -1.14 5.77
N GLY A 279 23.67 -2.29 5.21
CA GLY A 279 23.48 -3.58 5.90
C GLY A 279 22.61 -4.53 5.09
N GLU A 280 22.52 -5.78 5.54
CA GLU A 280 21.95 -6.89 4.79
C GLU A 280 20.47 -7.13 5.06
N PHE A 281 19.90 -6.62 6.16
CA PHE A 281 18.53 -6.88 6.60
C PHE A 281 17.64 -5.64 6.50
N TYR A 282 16.41 -5.85 6.05
CA TYR A 282 15.33 -4.86 6.07
C TYR A 282 13.99 -5.55 6.36
N ALA A 283 13.12 -4.89 7.11
CA ALA A 283 11.76 -5.38 7.33
C ALA A 283 10.70 -4.33 6.92
N TRP A 284 9.57 -4.82 6.43
CA TRP A 284 8.38 -4.03 6.06
C TRP A 284 7.15 -4.67 6.70
N ILE A 285 6.47 -3.93 7.55
CA ILE A 285 5.39 -4.46 8.39
C ILE A 285 4.20 -3.51 8.33
N ALA A 286 3.04 -4.02 7.89
CA ALA A 286 1.82 -3.23 7.82
C ALA A 286 0.58 -4.05 8.22
N GLY A 287 -0.48 -3.35 8.66
CA GLY A 287 -1.75 -3.99 9.02
C GLY A 287 -2.40 -3.34 10.24
N GLU A 288 -3.04 -4.13 11.09
CA GLU A 288 -3.69 -3.64 12.30
C GLU A 288 -2.68 -3.00 13.27
N ALA A 289 -2.98 -1.80 13.75
CA ALA A 289 -2.04 -0.96 14.48
C ALA A 289 -1.48 -1.57 15.78
N ALA A 290 -2.27 -2.33 16.55
CA ALA A 290 -1.79 -2.97 17.78
C ALA A 290 -0.88 -4.17 17.47
N VAL A 291 -1.14 -4.88 16.37
CA VAL A 291 -0.29 -5.97 15.86
C VAL A 291 1.04 -5.40 15.40
N VAL A 292 1.02 -4.35 14.59
CA VAL A 292 2.23 -3.64 14.12
C VAL A 292 3.06 -3.13 15.29
N ARG A 293 2.42 -2.51 16.31
CA ARG A 293 3.10 -2.08 17.54
C ARG A 293 3.77 -3.24 18.28
N THR A 294 3.11 -4.39 18.34
CA THR A 294 3.66 -5.58 18.98
C THR A 294 4.91 -6.08 18.25
N LEU A 295 4.87 -6.12 16.93
CA LEU A 295 6.03 -6.50 16.10
C LEU A 295 7.16 -5.46 16.16
N ARG A 296 6.83 -4.17 16.28
CA ARG A 296 7.80 -3.10 16.50
C ARG A 296 8.56 -3.28 17.82
N ARG A 297 7.83 -3.58 18.92
CA ARG A 297 8.46 -3.88 20.21
C ARG A 297 9.37 -5.11 20.13
N LEU A 298 8.93 -6.16 19.45
CA LEU A 298 9.74 -7.36 19.23
C LEU A 298 11.05 -7.03 18.49
N LEU A 299 10.94 -6.45 17.28
CA LEU A 299 12.12 -6.26 16.44
C LEU A 299 13.07 -5.20 16.98
N VAL A 300 12.56 -4.02 17.35
CA VAL A 300 13.41 -2.90 17.80
C VAL A 300 13.67 -2.99 19.30
N GLY A 301 12.67 -3.26 20.13
CA GLY A 301 12.79 -3.26 21.58
C GLY A 301 13.48 -4.49 22.15
N GLU A 302 13.08 -5.70 21.73
CA GLU A 302 13.58 -6.96 22.28
C GLU A 302 14.83 -7.46 21.55
N LEU A 303 14.86 -7.35 20.18
CA LEU A 303 15.92 -7.90 19.34
C LEU A 303 16.97 -6.86 18.90
N GLY A 304 16.72 -5.57 19.17
CA GLY A 304 17.69 -4.50 18.90
C GLY A 304 17.91 -4.20 17.41
N VAL A 305 16.93 -4.51 16.54
CA VAL A 305 17.02 -4.11 15.13
C VAL A 305 16.93 -2.59 15.03
N ASP A 306 17.78 -2.01 14.19
CA ASP A 306 17.76 -0.57 13.93
C ASP A 306 16.41 -0.14 13.32
N ARG A 307 15.70 0.79 13.98
CA ARG A 307 14.43 1.31 13.49
C ARG A 307 14.51 1.91 12.07
N ALA A 308 15.68 2.40 11.68
CA ALA A 308 15.92 2.90 10.31
C ALA A 308 15.93 1.78 9.25
N ARG A 309 15.82 0.52 9.64
CA ARG A 309 15.79 -0.66 8.77
C ARG A 309 14.42 -1.34 8.75
N VAL A 310 13.43 -0.75 9.39
CA VAL A 310 12.09 -1.33 9.45
C VAL A 310 11.05 -0.25 9.14
N ALA A 311 10.17 -0.54 8.18
CA ALA A 311 8.95 0.23 7.99
C ALA A 311 7.83 -0.39 8.84
N PHE A 312 7.16 0.45 9.66
CA PHE A 312 6.02 0.06 10.48
C PHE A 312 4.82 0.95 10.13
N MET A 313 3.75 0.36 9.64
CA MET A 313 2.58 1.09 9.14
C MET A 313 1.28 0.51 9.68
N GLY A 314 0.63 1.24 10.58
CA GLY A 314 -0.71 0.92 11.05
C GLY A 314 -1.75 1.31 10.02
N TYR A 315 -2.18 0.39 9.18
CA TYR A 315 -3.14 0.64 8.10
C TYR A 315 -4.56 0.85 8.63
N TRP A 316 -4.91 0.18 9.71
CA TRP A 316 -6.23 0.24 10.32
C TRP A 316 -6.19 -0.05 11.82
N ARG A 317 -7.32 0.14 12.51
CA ARG A 317 -7.48 -0.17 13.93
C ARG A 317 -8.77 -0.95 14.16
N ALA A 318 -8.66 -2.05 14.88
CA ALA A 318 -9.82 -2.84 15.29
C ALA A 318 -10.77 -1.97 16.14
N GLY A 319 -12.08 -2.05 15.85
CA GLY A 319 -13.11 -1.30 16.57
C GLY A 319 -13.22 0.19 16.21
N ARG A 320 -12.42 0.72 15.31
CA ARG A 320 -12.54 2.09 14.80
C ARG A 320 -12.73 2.11 13.30
N ALA A 321 -13.74 2.86 12.84
CA ALA A 321 -13.77 3.25 11.45
C ALA A 321 -12.57 4.16 11.16
N GLU A 322 -11.92 4.01 9.97
CA GLU A 322 -10.93 5.00 9.55
C GLU A 322 -11.53 6.39 9.67
N GLY A 323 -10.99 7.18 10.61
CA GLY A 323 -11.35 8.58 10.75
C GLY A 323 -10.96 9.32 9.48
N LEU A 324 -11.78 10.29 9.10
CA LEU A 324 -11.43 11.29 8.11
C LEU A 324 -10.34 12.18 8.73
N THR A 325 -9.07 11.78 8.64
CA THR A 325 -7.91 12.60 9.06
C THR A 325 -7.12 13.01 7.84
#